data_790ca65df95d2e48305a79a347e20176
#
_entry.id   790ca65df95d2e48305a79a347e20176
#
_cell.length_a   1.000
_cell.length_b   1.000
_cell.length_c   1.000
_cell.angle_alpha   90.00
_cell.angle_beta   90.00
_cell.angle_gamma   90.00
#
_symmetry.space_group_name_H-M   'P 1'
#
loop_
_entity.id
_entity.type
_entity.pdbx_description
1 polymer ?
#
loop_
_entity_poly.entity_id
_entity_poly.type
_entity_poly.pdbx_seq_one_letter_code
_entity_poly.pdbx_strand_id
1 'polypeptide(L)'
;MPRVLFLATLAILFTQSLHAQSIVAEPFPPAKITSLYLERDDNKGGTISIQLQGDALIYQTTQGGKVVENDVTHPTDDDWFKFIQVIDNNAKLYKWAPKYYYPGQGPSWVVDFVMADRKFNSEGTNEFPKEGDEANPQANPKSGPSVPFQLFWQAALTLAGKAPTPKQ
;
A
#
# COMPACT_ATOMS: atom_id res chain seq x y z
N MET A 1 32.83 14.10 82.43
CA MET A 1 31.79 13.23 81.89
C MET A 1 31.18 13.89 80.66
N PRO A 2 31.52 13.47 79.44
CA PRO A 2 30.95 14.07 78.21
C PRO A 2 29.62 13.36 77.82
N ARG A 3 28.65 14.20 77.57
CA ARG A 3 27.33 13.78 77.01
C ARG A 3 27.48 13.52 75.53
N VAL A 4 27.18 12.28 75.11
CA VAL A 4 27.12 11.89 73.69
C VAL A 4 25.70 12.24 73.19
N LEU A 5 25.66 13.16 72.22
CA LEU A 5 24.45 13.54 71.50
C LEU A 5 24.26 12.61 70.33
N PHE A 6 23.22 11.74 70.34
CA PHE A 6 22.83 10.91 69.18
C PHE A 6 21.96 11.75 68.23
N LEU A 7 22.51 12.06 67.07
CA LEU A 7 21.75 12.61 65.94
C LEU A 7 21.16 11.45 65.17
N ALA A 8 19.86 11.28 65.24
CA ALA A 8 19.11 10.36 64.39
C ALA A 8 18.82 11.03 63.05
N THR A 9 19.50 10.59 62.02
CA THR A 9 19.25 11.05 60.65
C THR A 9 18.11 10.26 60.05
N LEU A 10 16.93 10.90 59.92
CA LEU A 10 15.74 10.33 59.28
C LEU A 10 15.90 10.40 57.77
N ALA A 11 16.24 9.29 57.13
CA ALA A 11 16.29 9.18 55.70
C ALA A 11 14.86 8.96 55.13
N ILE A 12 14.29 10.04 54.58
CA ILE A 12 13.03 9.98 53.85
C ILE A 12 13.32 9.42 52.45
N LEU A 13 13.01 8.12 52.23
CA LEU A 13 13.01 7.50 50.94
C LEU A 13 11.78 7.97 50.15
N PHE A 14 11.99 8.94 49.27
CA PHE A 14 11.00 9.27 48.23
C PHE A 14 11.04 8.19 47.18
N THR A 15 10.12 7.23 47.27
CA THR A 15 9.78 6.32 46.18
C THR A 15 8.93 7.08 45.15
N GLN A 16 9.58 7.66 44.15
CA GLN A 16 8.89 8.17 42.97
C GLN A 16 8.41 6.97 42.17
N SER A 17 7.13 6.67 42.26
CA SER A 17 6.45 5.77 41.34
C SER A 17 6.46 6.42 39.96
N LEU A 18 7.41 6.04 39.12
CA LEU A 18 7.37 6.31 37.68
C LEU A 18 6.15 5.55 37.11
N HIS A 19 5.01 6.23 37.03
CA HIS A 19 3.93 5.80 36.17
C HIS A 19 4.44 5.96 34.74
N ALA A 20 4.87 4.85 34.13
CA ALA A 20 5.05 4.77 32.70
C ALA A 20 3.66 4.98 32.10
N GLN A 21 3.34 6.23 31.73
CA GLN A 21 2.22 6.48 30.85
C GLN A 21 2.55 5.78 29.54
N SER A 22 1.88 4.67 29.27
CA SER A 22 1.84 4.06 27.96
C SER A 22 1.27 5.12 27.01
N ILE A 23 2.15 5.79 26.27
CA ILE A 23 1.76 6.64 25.15
C ILE A 23 1.21 5.67 24.14
N VAL A 24 -0.10 5.43 24.19
CA VAL A 24 -0.83 4.83 23.07
C VAL A 24 -0.69 5.87 21.96
N ALA A 25 0.20 5.60 21.02
CA ALA A 25 0.32 6.42 19.83
C ALA A 25 -1.07 6.42 19.18
N GLU A 26 -1.72 7.59 19.14
CA GLU A 26 -2.94 7.72 18.37
C GLU A 26 -2.64 7.28 16.95
N PRO A 27 -3.49 6.43 16.35
CA PRO A 27 -3.29 6.04 14.97
C PRO A 27 -3.25 7.33 14.14
N PHE A 28 -2.16 7.52 13.40
CA PHE A 28 -2.09 8.62 12.45
C PHE A 28 -3.35 8.58 11.59
N PRO A 29 -4.02 9.74 11.37
CA PRO A 29 -5.13 9.79 10.43
C PRO A 29 -4.64 9.16 9.12
N PRO A 30 -5.43 8.29 8.47
CA PRO A 30 -5.00 7.59 7.27
C PRO A 30 -4.50 8.61 6.27
N ALA A 31 -3.28 8.42 5.77
CA ALA A 31 -2.69 9.32 4.80
C ALA A 31 -3.61 9.37 3.58
N LYS A 32 -4.17 10.55 3.28
CA LYS A 32 -5.13 10.70 2.19
C LYS A 32 -4.45 10.50 0.84
N ILE A 33 -4.96 9.60 0.03
CA ILE A 33 -4.60 9.50 -1.38
C ILE A 33 -5.34 10.61 -2.12
N THR A 34 -4.59 11.47 -2.80
CA THR A 34 -5.11 12.65 -3.52
C THR A 34 -5.10 12.47 -5.03
N SER A 35 -4.37 11.49 -5.53
CA SER A 35 -4.34 11.07 -6.92
C SER A 35 -4.10 9.58 -6.99
N LEU A 36 -4.81 8.88 -7.86
CA LEU A 36 -4.64 7.46 -8.13
C LEU A 36 -4.93 7.20 -9.60
N TYR A 37 -4.00 6.56 -10.29
CA TYR A 37 -4.19 5.97 -11.60
C TYR A 37 -3.52 4.61 -11.64
N LEU A 38 -4.30 3.59 -11.92
CA LEU A 38 -3.86 2.21 -12.05
C LEU A 38 -4.35 1.69 -13.40
N GLU A 39 -3.48 1.00 -14.13
CA GLU A 39 -3.84 0.36 -15.39
C GLU A 39 -3.11 -0.97 -15.53
N ARG A 40 -3.73 -1.94 -16.14
CA ARG A 40 -3.09 -3.16 -16.60
C ARG A 40 -3.83 -3.80 -17.75
N ASP A 41 -3.11 -4.58 -18.55
CA ASP A 41 -3.72 -5.46 -19.56
C ASP A 41 -4.60 -6.54 -18.90
N ASP A 42 -5.74 -6.82 -19.50
CA ASP A 42 -6.71 -7.80 -19.01
C ASP A 42 -6.44 -9.25 -19.47
N ASN A 43 -5.31 -9.49 -20.16
CA ASN A 43 -4.92 -10.74 -20.80
C ASN A 43 -5.90 -11.23 -21.93
N LYS A 44 -6.86 -10.39 -22.34
CA LYS A 44 -7.83 -10.68 -23.41
C LYS A 44 -7.75 -9.66 -24.55
N GLY A 45 -6.71 -8.83 -24.57
CA GLY A 45 -6.52 -7.77 -25.56
C GLY A 45 -7.24 -6.47 -25.21
N GLY A 46 -7.63 -6.31 -23.95
CA GLY A 46 -8.17 -5.10 -23.38
C GLY A 46 -7.33 -4.58 -22.21
N THR A 47 -7.81 -3.52 -21.58
CA THR A 47 -7.19 -2.93 -20.38
C THR A 47 -8.22 -2.78 -19.26
N ILE A 48 -7.73 -2.85 -18.02
CA ILE A 48 -8.48 -2.51 -16.82
C ILE A 48 -7.80 -1.28 -16.24
N SER A 49 -8.56 -0.21 -16.00
CA SER A 49 -8.08 0.99 -15.31
C SER A 49 -8.92 1.33 -14.08
N ILE A 50 -8.28 1.93 -13.08
CA ILE A 50 -8.91 2.47 -11.87
C ILE A 50 -8.33 3.86 -11.66
N GLN A 51 -9.18 4.88 -11.63
CA GLN A 51 -8.75 6.27 -11.51
C GLN A 51 -9.55 7.00 -10.44
N LEU A 52 -8.88 7.79 -9.61
CA LEU A 52 -9.52 8.72 -8.68
C LEU A 52 -9.86 10.03 -9.39
N GLN A 53 -11.15 10.42 -9.36
CA GLN A 53 -11.65 11.68 -9.86
C GLN A 53 -12.47 12.38 -8.76
N GLY A 54 -11.89 13.39 -8.13
CA GLY A 54 -12.48 14.00 -6.93
C GLY A 54 -12.48 13.03 -5.75
N ASP A 55 -13.65 12.59 -5.31
CA ASP A 55 -13.87 11.58 -4.25
C ASP A 55 -14.33 10.24 -4.80
N ALA A 56 -14.53 10.13 -6.11
CA ALA A 56 -14.99 8.92 -6.78
C ALA A 56 -13.84 8.14 -7.39
N LEU A 57 -13.89 6.80 -7.30
CA LEU A 57 -13.09 5.90 -8.09
C LEU A 57 -13.87 5.47 -9.33
N ILE A 58 -13.27 5.68 -10.49
CA ILE A 58 -13.77 5.23 -11.79
C ILE A 58 -13.03 3.93 -12.15
N TYR A 59 -13.78 2.84 -12.24
CA TYR A 59 -13.29 1.57 -12.78
C TYR A 59 -13.74 1.43 -14.24
N GLN A 60 -12.82 1.14 -15.13
CA GLN A 60 -13.14 0.90 -16.54
C GLN A 60 -12.46 -0.35 -17.07
N THR A 61 -13.15 -1.07 -17.94
CA THR A 61 -12.53 -2.06 -18.81
C THR A 61 -12.72 -1.66 -20.26
N THR A 62 -11.67 -1.86 -21.06
CA THR A 62 -11.72 -1.61 -22.51
C THR A 62 -11.40 -2.88 -23.28
N GLN A 63 -12.01 -3.03 -24.47
CA GLN A 63 -11.63 -4.05 -25.43
C GLN A 63 -11.67 -3.44 -26.83
N GLY A 64 -10.59 -3.66 -27.60
CA GLY A 64 -10.46 -3.07 -28.93
C GLY A 64 -10.58 -1.53 -28.92
N GLY A 65 -10.12 -0.86 -27.88
CA GLY A 65 -10.20 0.59 -27.71
C GLY A 65 -11.58 1.14 -27.34
N LYS A 66 -12.56 0.28 -27.04
CA LYS A 66 -13.90 0.68 -26.61
C LYS A 66 -14.11 0.33 -25.16
N VAL A 67 -14.73 1.24 -24.40
CA VAL A 67 -15.15 0.99 -23.01
C VAL A 67 -16.30 -0.03 -23.06
N VAL A 68 -16.12 -1.16 -22.38
CA VAL A 68 -17.13 -2.24 -22.27
C VAL A 68 -17.73 -2.32 -20.87
N GLU A 69 -17.06 -1.75 -19.88
CA GLU A 69 -17.55 -1.63 -18.51
C GLU A 69 -17.08 -0.29 -17.92
N ASN A 70 -17.93 0.37 -17.17
CA ASN A 70 -17.60 1.64 -16.48
C ASN A 70 -18.44 1.75 -15.21
N ASP A 71 -17.76 1.69 -14.05
CA ASP A 71 -18.39 1.80 -12.74
C ASP A 71 -17.79 2.91 -11.91
N VAL A 72 -18.61 3.50 -11.07
CA VAL A 72 -18.23 4.59 -10.16
C VAL A 72 -18.48 4.14 -8.73
N THR A 73 -17.48 4.29 -7.87
CA THR A 73 -17.54 3.93 -6.45
C THR A 73 -17.04 5.09 -5.61
N HIS A 74 -17.60 5.27 -4.42
CA HIS A 74 -17.15 6.24 -3.41
C HIS A 74 -16.63 5.47 -2.19
N PRO A 75 -15.33 5.13 -2.14
CA PRO A 75 -14.78 4.39 -1.02
C PRO A 75 -14.87 5.19 0.28
N THR A 76 -15.20 4.50 1.37
CA THR A 76 -15.18 5.08 2.72
C THR A 76 -13.75 5.25 3.22
N ASP A 77 -13.56 6.01 4.30
CA ASP A 77 -12.25 6.12 4.97
C ASP A 77 -11.71 4.76 5.41
N ASP A 78 -12.59 3.83 5.83
CA ASP A 78 -12.22 2.46 6.20
C ASP A 78 -11.74 1.64 5.00
N ASP A 79 -12.35 1.81 3.83
CA ASP A 79 -11.91 1.15 2.59
C ASP A 79 -10.52 1.66 2.17
N TRP A 80 -10.30 2.97 2.25
CA TRP A 80 -8.99 3.57 2.01
C TRP A 80 -7.94 3.09 3.01
N PHE A 81 -8.29 3.02 4.29
CA PHE A 81 -7.39 2.50 5.31
C PHE A 81 -6.97 1.06 5.04
N LYS A 82 -7.92 0.17 4.71
CA LYS A 82 -7.64 -1.22 4.35
C LYS A 82 -6.73 -1.33 3.11
N PHE A 83 -6.98 -0.51 2.10
CA PHE A 83 -6.14 -0.45 0.92
C PHE A 83 -4.69 -0.05 1.27
N ILE A 84 -4.52 1.03 2.05
CA ILE A 84 -3.20 1.48 2.50
C ILE A 84 -2.47 0.40 3.31
N GLN A 85 -3.16 -0.31 4.19
CA GLN A 85 -2.57 -1.43 4.93
C GLN A 85 -2.02 -2.52 4.00
N VAL A 86 -2.71 -2.84 2.92
CA VAL A 86 -2.23 -3.83 1.95
C VAL A 86 -1.01 -3.31 1.20
N ILE A 87 -1.02 -2.06 0.73
CA ILE A 87 0.09 -1.52 -0.05
C ILE A 87 1.37 -1.36 0.78
N ASP A 88 1.25 -1.06 2.07
CA ASP A 88 2.40 -0.87 2.96
C ASP A 88 2.93 -2.21 3.50
N ASN A 89 2.06 -3.09 3.99
CA ASN A 89 2.48 -4.27 4.73
C ASN A 89 2.64 -5.52 3.85
N ASN A 90 1.78 -5.69 2.84
CA ASN A 90 1.74 -6.89 2.02
C ASN A 90 2.44 -6.70 0.67
N ALA A 91 2.05 -5.69 -0.08
CA ALA A 91 2.64 -5.40 -1.38
C ALA A 91 3.99 -4.67 -1.27
N LYS A 92 4.23 -3.95 -0.17
CA LYS A 92 5.48 -3.21 0.11
C LYS A 92 5.86 -2.29 -1.05
N LEU A 93 4.88 -1.50 -1.54
CA LEU A 93 5.04 -0.67 -2.73
C LEU A 93 6.28 0.23 -2.68
N TYR A 94 6.65 0.72 -1.49
CA TYR A 94 7.83 1.56 -1.29
C TYR A 94 9.16 0.90 -1.69
N LYS A 95 9.15 -0.43 -1.91
CA LYS A 95 10.30 -1.21 -2.39
C LYS A 95 10.29 -1.45 -3.90
N TRP A 96 9.19 -1.12 -4.59
CA TRP A 96 9.10 -1.35 -6.02
C TRP A 96 10.01 -0.38 -6.77
N ALA A 97 10.70 -0.91 -7.81
CA ALA A 97 11.43 -0.07 -8.74
C ALA A 97 10.48 0.77 -9.59
N PRO A 98 10.92 1.94 -10.08
CA PRO A 98 10.09 2.76 -10.97
C PRO A 98 9.74 2.05 -12.30
N LYS A 99 10.57 1.09 -12.73
CA LYS A 99 10.39 0.41 -14.01
C LYS A 99 10.79 -1.05 -13.96
N TYR A 100 9.92 -1.89 -14.53
CA TYR A 100 10.13 -3.32 -14.78
C TYR A 100 10.00 -3.61 -16.26
N TYR A 101 10.98 -4.26 -16.84
CA TYR A 101 10.98 -4.56 -18.27
C TYR A 101 11.62 -5.91 -18.56
N TYR A 102 10.91 -6.74 -19.30
CA TYR A 102 11.46 -7.93 -19.92
C TYR A 102 11.18 -7.92 -21.43
N PRO A 103 12.17 -8.22 -22.29
CA PRO A 103 12.01 -8.22 -23.75
C PRO A 103 10.93 -9.20 -24.22
N GLY A 104 10.11 -8.78 -25.19
CA GLY A 104 9.07 -9.59 -25.79
C GLY A 104 7.68 -9.03 -25.62
N GLN A 105 6.68 -9.74 -26.16
CA GLN A 105 5.28 -9.42 -25.95
C GLN A 105 4.83 -9.96 -24.60
N GLY A 106 4.06 -9.16 -23.86
CA GLY A 106 3.49 -9.55 -22.58
C GLY A 106 2.67 -8.42 -21.98
N PRO A 107 2.02 -8.66 -20.84
CA PRO A 107 1.15 -7.69 -20.21
C PRO A 107 1.93 -6.44 -19.78
N SER A 108 1.29 -5.29 -19.90
CA SER A 108 1.76 -4.03 -19.35
C SER A 108 0.91 -3.61 -18.14
N TRP A 109 1.48 -2.76 -17.30
CA TRP A 109 0.79 -2.20 -16.16
C TRP A 109 1.43 -0.87 -15.73
N VAL A 110 0.62 -0.02 -15.12
CA VAL A 110 1.04 1.28 -14.54
C VAL A 110 0.41 1.42 -13.16
N VAL A 111 1.18 1.94 -12.21
CA VAL A 111 0.75 2.35 -10.88
C VAL A 111 1.28 3.75 -10.63
N ASP A 112 0.40 4.72 -10.54
CA ASP A 112 0.73 6.13 -10.22
C ASP A 112 -0.24 6.64 -9.16
N PHE A 113 0.28 7.12 -8.03
CA PHE A 113 -0.54 7.78 -7.03
C PHE A 113 0.24 8.76 -6.18
N VAL A 114 -0.50 9.66 -5.53
CA VAL A 114 0.02 10.61 -4.55
C VAL A 114 -0.69 10.36 -3.21
N MET A 115 0.10 10.09 -2.19
CA MET A 115 -0.38 9.88 -0.82
C MET A 115 0.37 10.85 0.12
N ALA A 116 -0.36 11.74 0.78
CA ALA A 116 0.17 12.86 1.54
C ALA A 116 1.12 13.70 0.66
N ASP A 117 2.41 13.71 0.95
CA ASP A 117 3.48 14.40 0.23
C ASP A 117 4.33 13.47 -0.66
N ARG A 118 4.00 12.17 -0.67
CA ARG A 118 4.76 11.16 -1.41
C ARG A 118 4.10 10.83 -2.74
N LYS A 119 4.86 11.02 -3.80
CA LYS A 119 4.50 10.53 -5.13
C LYS A 119 5.11 9.14 -5.33
N PHE A 120 4.29 8.21 -5.77
CA PHE A 120 4.70 6.88 -6.16
C PHE A 120 4.37 6.66 -7.64
N ASN A 121 5.34 6.18 -8.40
CA ASN A 121 5.17 5.78 -9.78
C ASN A 121 5.96 4.52 -10.05
N SER A 122 5.32 3.52 -10.64
CA SER A 122 5.96 2.28 -11.09
C SER A 122 5.21 1.74 -12.30
N GLU A 123 5.96 1.25 -13.27
CA GLU A 123 5.40 0.67 -14.51
C GLU A 123 6.11 -0.64 -14.86
N GLY A 124 5.43 -1.49 -15.60
CA GLY A 124 6.03 -2.73 -16.07
C GLY A 124 5.52 -3.18 -17.43
N THR A 125 6.42 -3.83 -18.17
CA THR A 125 6.07 -4.52 -19.40
C THR A 125 6.66 -5.91 -19.34
N ASN A 126 5.79 -6.93 -19.38
CA ASN A 126 6.16 -8.34 -19.33
C ASN A 126 6.98 -8.74 -18.09
N GLU A 127 6.94 -7.91 -17.04
CA GLU A 127 7.60 -8.15 -15.77
C GLU A 127 6.82 -7.49 -14.61
N PHE A 128 6.94 -8.07 -13.41
CA PHE A 128 6.22 -7.65 -12.21
C PHE A 128 7.16 -7.53 -11.00
N PRO A 129 6.86 -6.65 -10.03
CA PRO A 129 7.60 -6.55 -8.78
C PRO A 129 7.62 -7.88 -8.04
N LYS A 130 8.75 -8.27 -7.46
CA LYS A 130 8.92 -9.49 -6.66
C LYS A 130 9.09 -9.20 -5.19
N GLU A 131 8.90 -10.20 -4.35
CA GLU A 131 9.17 -10.08 -2.93
C GLU A 131 10.67 -9.86 -2.70
N GLY A 132 11.01 -8.73 -2.04
CA GLY A 132 12.40 -8.37 -1.76
C GLY A 132 13.14 -7.66 -2.90
N ASP A 133 12.47 -7.34 -3.98
CA ASP A 133 13.09 -6.73 -5.14
C ASP A 133 13.40 -5.23 -4.98
N GLU A 134 14.66 -4.97 -4.70
CA GLU A 134 15.33 -3.84 -5.29
C GLU A 134 15.69 -4.27 -6.72
N ALA A 135 14.88 -3.86 -7.70
CA ALA A 135 15.14 -3.97 -9.15
C ALA A 135 16.06 -5.14 -9.59
N ASN A 136 15.58 -6.37 -9.57
CA ASN A 136 16.32 -7.49 -10.17
C ASN A 136 15.86 -7.69 -11.62
N PRO A 137 16.65 -7.29 -12.64
CA PRO A 137 16.27 -7.37 -14.05
C PRO A 137 16.24 -8.80 -14.62
N GLN A 138 16.41 -9.85 -13.81
CA GLN A 138 16.49 -11.24 -14.28
C GLN A 138 15.23 -12.06 -13.96
N ALA A 139 14.06 -11.41 -13.92
CA ALA A 139 12.81 -12.13 -13.75
C ALA A 139 12.49 -13.06 -14.92
N ASN A 140 12.00 -14.25 -14.60
CA ASN A 140 11.49 -15.16 -15.61
C ASN A 140 10.05 -14.78 -15.98
N PRO A 141 9.75 -14.27 -17.20
CA PRO A 141 8.42 -13.79 -17.59
C PRO A 141 7.35 -14.89 -17.61
N LYS A 142 7.72 -16.16 -17.54
CA LYS A 142 6.78 -17.29 -17.53
C LYS A 142 6.05 -17.48 -16.20
N SER A 143 6.40 -16.73 -15.15
CA SER A 143 5.82 -16.92 -13.81
C SER A 143 4.51 -16.15 -13.57
N GLY A 144 4.07 -15.31 -14.50
CA GLY A 144 2.87 -14.46 -14.30
C GLY A 144 3.07 -13.39 -13.21
N PRO A 145 1.99 -12.68 -12.81
CA PRO A 145 2.07 -11.67 -11.78
C PRO A 145 2.56 -12.22 -10.45
N SER A 146 3.52 -11.55 -9.82
CA SER A 146 4.06 -11.91 -8.52
C SER A 146 3.02 -11.79 -7.39
N VAL A 147 3.25 -12.44 -6.26
CA VAL A 147 2.35 -12.36 -5.09
C VAL A 147 2.14 -10.91 -4.63
N PRO A 148 3.19 -10.07 -4.44
CA PRO A 148 3.00 -8.66 -4.08
C PRO A 148 2.12 -7.89 -5.06
N PHE A 149 2.33 -8.07 -6.37
CA PHE A 149 1.52 -7.43 -7.40
C PHE A 149 0.06 -7.91 -7.38
N GLN A 150 -0.17 -9.22 -7.19
CA GLN A 150 -1.52 -9.78 -7.09
C GLN A 150 -2.26 -9.21 -5.88
N LEU A 151 -1.62 -9.15 -4.70
CA LEU A 151 -2.22 -8.60 -3.49
C LEU A 151 -2.59 -7.12 -3.67
N PHE A 152 -1.67 -6.33 -4.23
CA PHE A 152 -1.92 -4.93 -4.57
C PHE A 152 -3.13 -4.78 -5.50
N TRP A 153 -3.14 -5.53 -6.61
CA TRP A 153 -4.19 -5.43 -7.61
C TRP A 153 -5.56 -5.88 -7.07
N GLN A 154 -5.60 -6.94 -6.26
CA GLN A 154 -6.82 -7.38 -5.60
C GLN A 154 -7.36 -6.33 -4.63
N ALA A 155 -6.48 -5.69 -3.85
CA ALA A 155 -6.88 -4.60 -2.97
C ALA A 155 -7.45 -3.41 -3.74
N ALA A 156 -6.85 -3.05 -4.89
CA ALA A 156 -7.33 -1.99 -5.76
C ALA A 156 -8.71 -2.32 -6.36
N LEU A 157 -8.92 -3.56 -6.81
CA LEU A 157 -10.23 -4.01 -7.27
C LEU A 157 -11.28 -3.96 -6.16
N THR A 158 -10.94 -4.41 -4.95
CA THR A 158 -11.84 -4.35 -3.81
C THR A 158 -12.22 -2.91 -3.48
N LEU A 159 -11.25 -1.99 -3.48
CA LEU A 159 -11.48 -0.56 -3.27
C LEU A 159 -12.43 0.03 -4.33
N ALA A 160 -12.33 -0.43 -5.58
CA ALA A 160 -13.22 -0.05 -6.67
C ALA A 160 -14.57 -0.81 -6.69
N GLY A 161 -14.92 -1.53 -5.61
CA GLY A 161 -16.17 -2.28 -5.50
C GLY A 161 -16.25 -3.53 -6.37
N LYS A 162 -15.09 -4.01 -6.87
CA LYS A 162 -15.03 -5.24 -7.68
C LYS A 162 -14.61 -6.42 -6.81
N ALA A 163 -15.36 -7.50 -6.89
CA ALA A 163 -14.97 -8.74 -6.21
C ALA A 163 -13.65 -9.28 -6.80
N PRO A 164 -12.74 -9.79 -5.98
CA PRO A 164 -11.57 -10.48 -6.49
C PRO A 164 -12.02 -11.67 -7.32
N THR A 165 -11.49 -11.80 -8.55
CA THR A 165 -11.77 -12.97 -9.39
C THR A 165 -11.29 -14.22 -8.65
N PRO A 166 -12.14 -15.22 -8.41
CA PRO A 166 -11.71 -16.47 -7.80
C PRO A 166 -10.57 -17.06 -8.63
N LYS A 167 -9.52 -17.53 -7.94
CA LYS A 167 -8.45 -18.28 -8.61
C LYS A 167 -9.07 -19.54 -9.23
N GLN A 168 -9.06 -19.63 -10.56
CA GLN A 168 -9.30 -20.88 -11.27
C GLN A 168 -8.06 -21.77 -11.21
#